data_1b5dc984a3be1a976e7943eca6e34f7d
#
_entry.id   1b5dc984a3be1a976e7943eca6e34f7d
#
_cell.length_a   1.000
_cell.length_b   1.000
_cell.length_c   1.000
_cell.angle_alpha   90.00
_cell.angle_beta   90.00
_cell.angle_gamma   90.00
#
_symmetry.space_group_name_H-M   'P 1'
#
loop_
_entity.id
_entity.type
_entity.pdbx_description
1 polymer ?
#
loop_
_entity_poly.entity_id
_entity_poly.type
_entity_poly.pdbx_seq_one_letter_code
_entity_poly.pdbx_strand_id
1 'polypeptide(L)'
;MNTHFKFLTSQNDNDFQQCKRCIYDSRIPRIQFDKNGICNYCIQYDQMMEEYPVDHRGEKVIQKEVEQAKIDGKNSPYDVVIGVSGGADSSYMVHLARKKYGLRVLAAHFDNTYNSRIAVENIEAVLDKLDVDLYTHVVDNIQFQKIYKSFFKASVPEIDTPTDIALATVLYDAAEKYNIKHIWEGHSFRSEGISPPGWFYMDAMYIKRIHEKYGDGDLGNLPVLWLDKWIKWITIDKIKKFRPL
;
A
#
# COMPACT_ATOMS: atom_id res chain seq x y z
N MET A 1 26.12 22.26 -14.21
CA MET A 1 25.00 22.26 -15.16
C MET A 1 23.73 22.53 -14.38
N ASN A 2 23.18 23.75 -14.53
CA ASN A 2 21.98 24.20 -13.83
C ASN A 2 20.75 23.52 -14.44
N THR A 3 20.27 22.46 -13.82
CA THR A 3 18.91 21.97 -14.09
C THR A 3 17.96 22.78 -13.20
N HIS A 4 17.45 23.87 -13.76
CA HIS A 4 16.33 24.57 -13.17
C HIS A 4 15.12 23.63 -13.12
N PHE A 5 14.79 23.12 -11.96
CA PHE A 5 13.43 22.70 -11.66
C PHE A 5 12.59 23.99 -11.73
N LYS A 6 11.95 24.24 -12.87
CA LYS A 6 10.82 25.15 -12.89
C LYS A 6 9.70 24.46 -12.09
N PHE A 7 9.58 24.83 -10.83
CA PHE A 7 8.27 24.74 -10.18
C PHE A 7 7.31 25.48 -11.11
N LEU A 8 6.22 24.85 -11.51
CA LEU A 8 5.16 25.47 -12.30
C LEU A 8 4.42 26.48 -11.41
N THR A 9 5.11 27.55 -11.05
CA THR A 9 4.57 28.73 -10.34
C THR A 9 4.28 29.85 -11.33
N SER A 10 3.70 29.53 -12.48
CA SER A 10 3.22 30.55 -13.41
C SER A 10 1.88 30.16 -14.03
N GLN A 11 0.92 29.81 -13.18
CA GLN A 11 -0.45 30.17 -13.49
C GLN A 11 -0.64 31.58 -12.89
N ASN A 12 -1.13 32.51 -13.70
CA ASN A 12 -1.52 33.82 -13.22
C ASN A 12 -2.44 33.63 -12.02
N ASP A 13 -2.18 34.33 -10.90
CA ASP A 13 -3.03 34.28 -9.70
C ASP A 13 -4.52 34.60 -10.00
N ASN A 14 -4.81 35.11 -11.19
CA ASN A 14 -6.15 35.40 -11.67
C ASN A 14 -6.99 34.17 -12.04
N ASP A 15 -6.38 32.97 -12.21
CA ASP A 15 -7.07 31.73 -12.57
C ASP A 15 -7.09 30.69 -11.43
N PHE A 16 -6.80 31.13 -10.21
CA PHE A 16 -6.84 30.26 -9.06
C PHE A 16 -8.27 29.84 -8.74
N GLN A 17 -8.52 28.53 -8.78
CA GLN A 17 -9.78 27.94 -8.37
C GLN A 17 -9.52 26.81 -7.38
N GLN A 18 -10.19 26.83 -6.24
CA GLN A 18 -10.21 25.73 -5.28
C GLN A 18 -11.50 24.95 -5.40
N CYS A 19 -11.43 23.64 -5.21
CA CYS A 19 -12.62 22.80 -5.15
C CYS A 19 -13.54 23.22 -3.99
N LYS A 20 -14.83 23.33 -4.25
CA LYS A 20 -15.82 23.68 -3.21
C LYS A 20 -16.06 22.58 -2.18
N ARG A 21 -15.53 21.38 -2.40
CA ARG A 21 -15.74 20.22 -1.53
C ARG A 21 -14.48 19.72 -0.83
N CYS A 22 -13.31 19.83 -1.47
CA CYS A 22 -12.04 19.41 -0.91
C CYS A 22 -10.99 20.51 -1.01
N ILE A 23 -9.77 20.22 -0.54
CA ILE A 23 -8.66 21.19 -0.51
C ILE A 23 -7.91 21.33 -1.85
N TYR A 24 -8.22 20.51 -2.86
CA TYR A 24 -7.53 20.55 -4.16
C TYR A 24 -7.88 21.82 -4.93
N ASP A 25 -6.88 22.37 -5.60
CA ASP A 25 -6.98 23.59 -6.39
C ASP A 25 -6.41 23.43 -7.81
N SER A 26 -6.52 24.47 -8.62
CA SER A 26 -6.11 24.48 -10.03
C SER A 26 -4.62 24.13 -10.28
N ARG A 27 -3.79 24.07 -9.23
CA ARG A 27 -2.36 23.67 -9.33
C ARG A 27 -2.18 22.14 -9.32
N ILE A 28 -3.21 21.39 -8.95
CA ILE A 28 -3.16 19.93 -8.92
C ILE A 28 -3.11 19.36 -10.35
N PRO A 29 -2.19 18.43 -10.66
CA PRO A 29 -2.10 17.84 -11.99
C PRO A 29 -3.41 17.22 -12.46
N ARG A 30 -3.83 17.55 -13.71
CA ARG A 30 -5.03 17.02 -14.35
C ARG A 30 -6.33 17.29 -13.62
N ILE A 31 -6.37 18.27 -12.71
CA ILE A 31 -7.61 18.68 -12.07
C ILE A 31 -8.55 19.33 -13.08
N GLN A 32 -9.82 19.01 -12.96
CA GLN A 32 -10.93 19.61 -13.71
C GLN A 32 -12.05 19.90 -12.74
N PHE A 33 -12.80 20.98 -13.00
CA PHE A 33 -13.94 21.35 -12.17
C PHE A 33 -15.22 21.29 -13.00
N ASP A 34 -16.27 20.80 -12.38
CA ASP A 34 -17.61 20.86 -12.97
C ASP A 34 -18.20 22.28 -12.88
N LYS A 35 -19.42 22.47 -13.42
CA LYS A 35 -20.15 23.74 -13.38
C LYS A 35 -20.45 24.24 -11.96
N ASN A 36 -20.40 23.37 -10.97
CA ASN A 36 -20.64 23.70 -9.56
C ASN A 36 -19.32 24.00 -8.81
N GLY A 37 -18.16 23.83 -9.47
CA GLY A 37 -16.84 24.00 -8.87
C GLY A 37 -16.36 22.79 -8.06
N ILE A 38 -16.91 21.60 -8.33
CA ILE A 38 -16.48 20.33 -7.72
C ILE A 38 -15.42 19.69 -8.62
N CYS A 39 -14.31 19.24 -8.05
CA CYS A 39 -13.23 18.65 -8.83
C CYS A 39 -13.50 17.19 -9.24
N ASN A 40 -12.88 16.76 -10.34
CA ASN A 40 -12.96 15.39 -10.85
C ASN A 40 -12.54 14.32 -9.82
N TYR A 41 -11.63 14.61 -8.89
CA TYR A 41 -11.25 13.68 -7.82
C TYR A 41 -12.38 13.46 -6.80
N CYS A 42 -13.15 14.49 -6.48
CA CYS A 42 -14.35 14.35 -5.66
C CYS A 42 -15.44 13.54 -6.39
N ILE A 43 -15.60 13.73 -7.69
CA ILE A 43 -16.54 12.96 -8.52
C ILE A 43 -16.12 11.49 -8.57
N GLN A 44 -14.81 11.24 -8.77
CA GLN A 44 -14.25 9.88 -8.73
C GLN A 44 -14.49 9.21 -7.37
N TYR A 45 -14.31 9.95 -6.27
CA TYR A 45 -14.61 9.46 -4.93
C TYR A 45 -16.06 8.98 -4.80
N ASP A 46 -17.02 9.78 -5.29
CA ASP A 46 -18.45 9.41 -5.25
C ASP A 46 -18.74 8.16 -6.08
N GLN A 47 -18.14 8.05 -7.28
CA GLN A 47 -18.25 6.86 -8.11
C GLN A 47 -17.71 5.61 -7.39
N MET A 48 -16.57 5.73 -6.73
CA MET A 48 -16.01 4.62 -5.95
C MET A 48 -16.87 4.28 -4.72
N MET A 49 -17.52 5.27 -4.10
CA MET A 49 -18.48 5.01 -3.00
C MET A 49 -19.68 4.17 -3.45
N GLU A 50 -20.14 4.34 -4.68
CA GLU A 50 -21.22 3.54 -5.27
C GLU A 50 -20.74 2.15 -5.72
N GLU A 51 -19.54 2.09 -6.30
CA GLU A 51 -18.91 0.84 -6.78
C GLU A 51 -18.54 -0.10 -5.63
N TYR A 52 -18.06 0.47 -4.52
CA TYR A 52 -17.60 -0.28 -3.33
C TYR A 52 -18.50 0.04 -2.11
N PRO A 53 -19.74 -0.43 -2.08
CA PRO A 53 -20.68 -0.09 -1.01
C PRO A 53 -20.32 -0.80 0.30
N VAL A 54 -20.58 -0.13 1.44
CA VAL A 54 -20.39 -0.68 2.80
C VAL A 54 -21.65 -1.33 3.39
N ASP A 55 -22.65 -1.54 2.57
CA ASP A 55 -23.92 -2.20 2.93
C ASP A 55 -23.88 -3.72 2.63
N HIS A 56 -25.06 -4.36 2.64
CA HIS A 56 -25.23 -5.79 2.35
C HIS A 56 -24.67 -6.23 0.98
N ARG A 57 -24.49 -5.33 0.02
CA ARG A 57 -23.87 -5.64 -1.29
C ARG A 57 -22.38 -5.86 -1.12
N GLY A 58 -21.70 -4.99 -0.35
CA GLY A 58 -20.29 -5.16 0.00
C GLY A 58 -20.05 -6.42 0.82
N GLU A 59 -20.91 -6.73 1.80
CA GLU A 59 -20.83 -7.96 2.57
C GLU A 59 -20.90 -9.22 1.69
N LYS A 60 -21.74 -9.23 0.65
CA LYS A 60 -21.80 -10.35 -0.31
C LYS A 60 -20.49 -10.52 -1.11
N VAL A 61 -19.81 -9.42 -1.44
CA VAL A 61 -18.51 -9.47 -2.13
C VAL A 61 -17.46 -10.08 -1.22
N ILE A 62 -17.41 -9.64 0.05
CA ILE A 62 -16.48 -10.19 1.03
C ILE A 62 -16.74 -11.68 1.28
N GLN A 63 -18.00 -12.09 1.40
CA GLN A 63 -18.36 -13.51 1.59
C GLN A 63 -17.89 -14.38 0.44
N LYS A 64 -18.06 -13.94 -0.81
CA LYS A 64 -17.53 -14.68 -1.98
C LYS A 64 -16.01 -14.79 -1.97
N GLU A 65 -15.34 -13.72 -1.59
CA GLU A 65 -13.88 -13.71 -1.45
C GLU A 65 -13.42 -14.67 -0.35
N VAL A 66 -14.10 -14.70 0.80
CA VAL A 66 -13.83 -15.62 1.92
C VAL A 66 -14.02 -17.07 1.48
N GLU A 67 -15.09 -17.38 0.77
CA GLU A 67 -15.34 -18.73 0.25
C GLU A 67 -14.25 -19.16 -0.74
N GLN A 68 -13.89 -18.26 -1.65
CA GLN A 68 -12.83 -18.52 -2.63
C GLN A 68 -11.47 -18.72 -1.95
N ALA A 69 -11.12 -17.88 -0.96
CA ALA A 69 -9.89 -18.01 -0.21
C ALA A 69 -9.78 -19.37 0.51
N LYS A 70 -10.87 -19.84 1.11
CA LYS A 70 -10.93 -21.18 1.73
C LYS A 70 -10.78 -22.31 0.72
N ILE A 71 -11.34 -22.15 -0.49
CA ILE A 71 -11.21 -23.16 -1.57
C ILE A 71 -9.77 -23.20 -2.06
N ASP A 72 -9.19 -22.05 -2.37
CA ASP A 72 -7.82 -21.93 -2.91
C ASP A 72 -6.76 -22.31 -1.85
N GLY A 73 -7.06 -22.08 -0.55
CA GLY A 73 -6.20 -22.37 0.58
C GLY A 73 -6.17 -23.86 1.02
N LYS A 74 -6.93 -24.77 0.39
CA LYS A 74 -7.01 -26.19 0.84
C LYS A 74 -5.67 -26.89 0.97
N ASN A 75 -4.71 -26.55 0.11
CA ASN A 75 -3.36 -27.12 0.09
C ASN A 75 -2.30 -26.19 0.70
N SER A 76 -2.73 -25.22 1.49
CA SER A 76 -1.89 -24.26 2.20
C SER A 76 -2.21 -24.30 3.70
N PRO A 77 -1.26 -24.04 4.60
CA PRO A 77 -1.56 -23.87 6.03
C PRO A 77 -2.43 -22.64 6.29
N TYR A 78 -2.48 -21.68 5.36
CA TYR A 78 -3.21 -20.43 5.48
C TYR A 78 -4.11 -20.16 4.28
N ASP A 79 -5.21 -19.42 4.51
CA ASP A 79 -6.15 -19.00 3.47
C ASP A 79 -5.76 -17.65 2.88
N VAL A 80 -5.27 -16.75 3.73
CA VAL A 80 -4.90 -15.37 3.37
C VAL A 80 -3.61 -14.94 4.05
N VAL A 81 -2.89 -14.00 3.42
CA VAL A 81 -1.84 -13.22 4.07
C VAL A 81 -2.29 -11.77 4.24
N ILE A 82 -2.00 -11.18 5.39
CA ILE A 82 -2.40 -9.83 5.77
C ILE A 82 -1.18 -9.04 6.25
N GLY A 83 -0.94 -7.86 5.66
CA GLY A 83 0.11 -6.95 6.13
C GLY A 83 -0.25 -6.32 7.45
N VAL A 84 0.68 -6.32 8.41
CA VAL A 84 0.50 -5.71 9.73
C VAL A 84 1.54 -4.64 9.98
N SER A 85 1.08 -3.45 10.38
CA SER A 85 1.89 -2.28 10.71
C SER A 85 1.79 -1.86 12.18
N GLY A 86 0.95 -2.54 12.97
CA GLY A 86 0.60 -2.13 14.34
C GLY A 86 -0.41 -0.98 14.40
N GLY A 87 -0.92 -0.53 13.26
CA GLY A 87 -2.02 0.44 13.15
C GLY A 87 -3.39 -0.22 13.33
N ALA A 88 -4.42 0.61 13.53
CA ALA A 88 -5.79 0.17 13.78
C ALA A 88 -6.39 -0.63 12.62
N ASP A 89 -6.21 -0.17 11.38
CA ASP A 89 -6.84 -0.77 10.19
C ASP A 89 -6.30 -2.18 9.92
N SER A 90 -4.98 -2.36 9.92
CA SER A 90 -4.36 -3.68 9.75
C SER A 90 -4.72 -4.65 10.87
N SER A 91 -4.75 -4.17 12.13
CA SER A 91 -5.14 -4.97 13.29
C SER A 91 -6.61 -5.39 13.24
N TYR A 92 -7.49 -4.46 12.84
CA TYR A 92 -8.92 -4.74 12.67
C TYR A 92 -9.15 -5.74 11.53
N MET A 93 -8.41 -5.64 10.44
CA MET A 93 -8.52 -6.57 9.32
C MET A 93 -8.13 -8.01 9.71
N VAL A 94 -7.04 -8.18 10.49
CA VAL A 94 -6.68 -9.50 11.05
C VAL A 94 -7.81 -10.02 11.94
N HIS A 95 -8.40 -9.16 12.80
CA HIS A 95 -9.53 -9.53 13.64
C HIS A 95 -10.74 -9.98 12.80
N LEU A 96 -11.13 -9.23 11.77
CA LEU A 96 -12.23 -9.61 10.87
C LEU A 96 -11.98 -10.94 10.18
N ALA A 97 -10.82 -11.11 9.58
CA ALA A 97 -10.46 -12.34 8.87
C ALA A 97 -10.49 -13.55 9.80
N ARG A 98 -9.91 -13.43 10.99
CA ARG A 98 -9.78 -14.55 11.94
C ARG A 98 -11.07 -14.83 12.70
N LYS A 99 -11.75 -13.80 13.25
CA LYS A 99 -12.90 -13.98 14.16
C LYS A 99 -14.24 -13.94 13.45
N LYS A 100 -14.45 -13.02 12.50
CA LYS A 100 -15.72 -12.92 11.79
C LYS A 100 -15.82 -13.96 10.67
N TYR A 101 -14.76 -14.13 9.88
CA TYR A 101 -14.80 -14.99 8.69
C TYR A 101 -14.16 -16.36 8.88
N GLY A 102 -13.47 -16.60 10.00
CA GLY A 102 -12.87 -17.89 10.33
C GLY A 102 -11.81 -18.34 9.32
N LEU A 103 -11.03 -17.41 8.78
CA LEU A 103 -9.91 -17.67 7.89
C LEU A 103 -8.66 -18.08 8.69
N ARG A 104 -7.83 -18.93 8.09
CA ARG A 104 -6.47 -19.18 8.56
C ARG A 104 -5.58 -18.09 8.03
N VAL A 105 -5.12 -17.21 8.91
CA VAL A 105 -4.39 -15.98 8.56
C VAL A 105 -2.90 -16.18 8.81
N LEU A 106 -2.07 -15.75 7.86
CA LEU A 106 -0.66 -15.44 8.07
C LEU A 106 -0.51 -13.92 8.11
N ALA A 107 -0.03 -13.37 9.21
CA ALA A 107 0.37 -11.97 9.26
C ALA A 107 1.75 -11.78 8.63
N ALA A 108 1.96 -10.73 7.86
CA ALA A 108 3.27 -10.39 7.30
C ALA A 108 3.68 -8.97 7.68
N HIS A 109 4.92 -8.82 8.10
CA HIS A 109 5.48 -7.54 8.56
C HIS A 109 6.81 -7.26 7.87
N PHE A 110 6.98 -6.04 7.38
CA PHE A 110 8.27 -5.52 6.95
C PHE A 110 8.83 -4.63 8.06
N ASP A 111 9.88 -5.09 8.71
CA ASP A 111 10.59 -4.31 9.72
C ASP A 111 11.67 -3.46 9.06
N ASN A 112 11.34 -2.18 8.86
CA ASN A 112 12.23 -1.18 8.33
C ASN A 112 13.19 -0.58 9.38
N THR A 113 13.16 -1.12 10.61
CA THR A 113 13.95 -0.69 11.79
C THR A 113 13.58 0.69 12.35
N TYR A 114 12.52 1.32 11.84
CA TYR A 114 11.98 2.60 12.35
C TYR A 114 10.62 2.46 13.03
N ASN A 115 10.19 1.22 13.29
CA ASN A 115 8.93 0.97 13.96
C ASN A 115 8.93 1.58 15.37
N SER A 116 7.83 2.25 15.72
CA SER A 116 7.66 2.68 17.10
C SER A 116 7.47 1.48 18.02
N ARG A 117 7.90 1.61 19.28
CA ARG A 117 7.70 0.56 20.29
C ARG A 117 6.22 0.17 20.42
N ILE A 118 5.32 1.15 20.38
CA ILE A 118 3.87 0.93 20.46
C ILE A 118 3.37 0.10 19.28
N ALA A 119 3.87 0.35 18.06
CA ALA A 119 3.47 -0.42 16.88
C ALA A 119 3.88 -1.89 17.01
N VAL A 120 5.09 -2.17 17.49
CA VAL A 120 5.57 -3.54 17.72
C VAL A 120 4.75 -4.24 18.78
N GLU A 121 4.53 -3.60 19.95
CA GLU A 121 3.71 -4.12 21.04
C GLU A 121 2.26 -4.40 20.58
N ASN A 122 1.69 -3.55 19.71
CA ASN A 122 0.36 -3.78 19.15
C ASN A 122 0.34 -5.00 18.21
N ILE A 123 1.35 -5.18 17.37
CA ILE A 123 1.44 -6.37 16.50
C ILE A 123 1.45 -7.62 17.37
N GLU A 124 2.36 -7.70 18.33
CA GLU A 124 2.49 -8.86 19.23
C GLU A 124 1.17 -9.13 19.97
N ALA A 125 0.59 -8.13 20.62
CA ALA A 125 -0.64 -8.29 21.40
C ALA A 125 -1.85 -8.75 20.56
N VAL A 126 -1.98 -8.24 19.32
CA VAL A 126 -3.07 -8.62 18.40
C VAL A 126 -2.89 -10.05 17.91
N LEU A 127 -1.67 -10.40 17.46
CA LEU A 127 -1.40 -11.72 16.91
C LEU A 127 -1.49 -12.82 17.97
N ASP A 128 -0.95 -12.61 19.16
CA ASP A 128 -1.08 -13.53 20.29
C ASP A 128 -2.55 -13.77 20.66
N LYS A 129 -3.32 -12.68 20.80
CA LYS A 129 -4.74 -12.78 21.16
C LYS A 129 -5.60 -13.50 20.11
N LEU A 130 -5.20 -13.41 18.84
CA LEU A 130 -5.95 -14.00 17.74
C LEU A 130 -5.40 -15.37 17.30
N ASP A 131 -4.29 -15.82 17.89
CA ASP A 131 -3.59 -17.04 17.50
C ASP A 131 -3.25 -17.02 16.00
N VAL A 132 -2.43 -16.04 15.60
CA VAL A 132 -2.04 -15.77 14.21
C VAL A 132 -0.52 -15.75 14.09
N ASP A 133 0.00 -16.56 13.16
CA ASP A 133 1.42 -16.63 12.86
C ASP A 133 1.93 -15.36 12.18
N LEU A 134 3.21 -15.01 12.44
CA LEU A 134 3.88 -13.84 11.87
C LEU A 134 5.03 -14.25 10.95
N TYR A 135 5.02 -13.73 9.73
CA TYR A 135 6.14 -13.73 8.80
C TYR A 135 6.79 -12.34 8.79
N THR A 136 8.03 -12.21 9.21
CA THR A 136 8.72 -10.93 9.25
C THR A 136 9.95 -10.95 8.33
N HIS A 137 10.12 -9.86 7.57
CA HIS A 137 11.37 -9.53 6.88
C HIS A 137 11.99 -8.32 7.56
N VAL A 138 13.22 -8.48 8.06
CA VAL A 138 13.99 -7.39 8.68
C VAL A 138 15.03 -6.90 7.70
N VAL A 139 15.02 -5.60 7.39
CA VAL A 139 16.03 -5.01 6.51
C VAL A 139 17.32 -4.69 7.24
N ASP A 140 18.45 -4.68 6.53
CA ASP A 140 19.69 -4.14 7.07
C ASP A 140 19.54 -2.65 7.37
N ASN A 141 19.66 -2.27 8.63
CA ASN A 141 19.45 -0.89 9.11
C ASN A 141 20.40 0.11 8.45
N ILE A 142 21.68 -0.23 8.32
CA ILE A 142 22.68 0.69 7.76
C ILE A 142 22.41 0.94 6.28
N GLN A 143 22.09 -0.12 5.54
CA GLN A 143 21.78 -0.03 4.12
C GLN A 143 20.44 0.73 3.90
N PHE A 144 19.43 0.45 4.71
CA PHE A 144 18.15 1.13 4.61
C PHE A 144 18.25 2.63 4.90
N GLN A 145 19.07 3.02 5.89
CA GLN A 145 19.39 4.44 6.14
C GLN A 145 20.02 5.13 4.93
N LYS A 146 20.92 4.45 4.19
CA LYS A 146 21.51 5.01 2.97
C LYS A 146 20.45 5.23 1.89
N ILE A 147 19.53 4.27 1.74
CA ILE A 147 18.41 4.38 0.79
C ILE A 147 17.52 5.57 1.15
N TYR A 148 17.10 5.70 2.41
CA TYR A 148 16.31 6.84 2.87
C TYR A 148 17.02 8.18 2.64
N LYS A 149 18.31 8.28 2.97
CA LYS A 149 19.11 9.49 2.70
C LYS A 149 19.11 9.87 1.21
N SER A 150 19.10 8.90 0.30
CA SER A 150 19.04 9.18 -1.13
C SER A 150 17.69 9.80 -1.53
N PHE A 151 16.59 9.34 -0.94
CA PHE A 151 15.25 9.90 -1.16
C PHE A 151 15.13 11.33 -0.61
N PHE A 152 15.67 11.60 0.58
CA PHE A 152 15.75 12.96 1.11
C PHE A 152 16.57 13.89 0.20
N LYS A 153 17.75 13.44 -0.26
CA LYS A 153 18.59 14.25 -1.18
C LYS A 153 17.91 14.48 -2.53
N ALA A 154 17.12 13.53 -3.01
CA ALA A 154 16.36 13.64 -4.25
C ALA A 154 15.18 14.62 -4.13
N SER A 155 14.76 14.96 -2.91
CA SER A 155 13.61 15.82 -2.61
C SER A 155 12.33 15.35 -3.32
N VAL A 156 12.07 14.06 -3.30
CA VAL A 156 10.88 13.46 -3.88
C VAL A 156 9.64 13.69 -2.99
N PRO A 157 8.43 13.74 -3.56
CA PRO A 157 7.20 13.95 -2.78
C PRO A 157 6.94 12.84 -1.75
N GLU A 158 7.27 11.58 -2.10
CA GLU A 158 7.03 10.42 -1.25
C GLU A 158 8.35 9.75 -0.86
N ILE A 159 8.77 10.01 0.36
CA ILE A 159 10.04 9.47 0.90
C ILE A 159 9.90 8.04 1.41
N ASP A 160 8.68 7.57 1.67
CA ASP A 160 8.41 6.24 2.23
C ASP A 160 8.22 5.15 1.16
N THR A 161 8.35 5.52 -0.12
CA THR A 161 8.31 4.59 -1.24
C THR A 161 9.12 3.29 -1.04
N PRO A 162 10.35 3.32 -0.48
CA PRO A 162 11.08 2.08 -0.20
C PRO A 162 10.37 1.14 0.78
N THR A 163 9.73 1.68 1.83
CA THR A 163 8.95 0.89 2.79
C THR A 163 7.71 0.29 2.15
N ASP A 164 6.95 1.07 1.40
CA ASP A 164 5.71 0.62 0.77
C ASP A 164 5.93 -0.51 -0.24
N ILE A 165 6.95 -0.35 -1.10
CA ILE A 165 7.33 -1.39 -2.07
C ILE A 165 7.87 -2.63 -1.38
N ALA A 166 8.67 -2.45 -0.31
CA ALA A 166 9.20 -3.57 0.46
C ALA A 166 8.07 -4.34 1.17
N LEU A 167 7.13 -3.66 1.80
CA LEU A 167 5.97 -4.29 2.44
C LEU A 167 5.14 -5.08 1.41
N ALA A 168 4.82 -4.46 0.27
CA ALA A 168 4.12 -5.15 -0.81
C ALA A 168 4.88 -6.40 -1.27
N THR A 169 6.20 -6.31 -1.43
CA THR A 169 7.05 -7.44 -1.83
C THR A 169 7.02 -8.56 -0.79
N VAL A 170 7.14 -8.22 0.50
CA VAL A 170 7.09 -9.19 1.62
C VAL A 170 5.76 -9.95 1.65
N LEU A 171 4.64 -9.27 1.36
CA LEU A 171 3.32 -9.92 1.27
C LEU A 171 3.29 -10.97 0.15
N TYR A 172 3.81 -10.65 -1.03
CA TYR A 172 3.89 -11.61 -2.13
C TYR A 172 4.89 -12.73 -1.86
N ASP A 173 6.05 -12.45 -1.27
CA ASP A 173 7.04 -13.47 -0.88
C ASP A 173 6.44 -14.45 0.13
N ALA A 174 5.70 -13.96 1.12
CA ALA A 174 4.99 -14.81 2.06
C ALA A 174 3.91 -15.65 1.38
N ALA A 175 3.13 -15.05 0.47
CA ALA A 175 2.10 -15.74 -0.30
C ALA A 175 2.71 -16.85 -1.17
N GLU A 176 3.80 -16.59 -1.87
CA GLU A 176 4.53 -17.58 -2.67
C GLU A 176 5.07 -18.72 -1.79
N LYS A 177 5.77 -18.38 -0.72
CA LYS A 177 6.42 -19.33 0.19
C LYS A 177 5.43 -20.34 0.79
N TYR A 178 4.25 -19.89 1.15
CA TYR A 178 3.21 -20.69 1.79
C TYR A 178 2.10 -21.12 0.84
N ASN A 179 2.24 -20.87 -0.47
CA ASN A 179 1.24 -21.16 -1.50
C ASN A 179 -0.14 -20.54 -1.20
N ILE A 180 -0.16 -19.31 -0.68
CA ILE A 180 -1.37 -18.53 -0.43
C ILE A 180 -1.74 -17.77 -1.71
N LYS A 181 -3.02 -17.76 -2.06
CA LYS A 181 -3.50 -17.08 -3.29
C LYS A 181 -4.14 -15.72 -3.04
N HIS A 182 -4.41 -15.38 -1.79
CA HIS A 182 -5.15 -14.19 -1.41
C HIS A 182 -4.33 -13.30 -0.46
N ILE A 183 -4.08 -12.06 -0.88
CA ILE A 183 -3.49 -10.99 -0.07
C ILE A 183 -4.62 -10.03 0.29
N TRP A 184 -4.83 -9.78 1.58
CA TRP A 184 -5.75 -8.76 2.05
C TRP A 184 -4.98 -7.52 2.51
N GLU A 185 -5.37 -6.35 1.98
CA GLU A 185 -4.76 -5.05 2.28
C GLU A 185 -5.76 -4.13 2.99
N GLY A 186 -5.30 -3.39 3.99
CA GLY A 186 -6.11 -2.47 4.80
C GLY A 186 -6.25 -1.06 4.22
N HIS A 187 -5.78 -0.80 3.01
CA HIS A 187 -5.93 0.50 2.36
C HIS A 187 -7.39 0.77 1.99
N SER A 188 -7.86 1.98 2.29
CA SER A 188 -9.21 2.41 1.95
C SER A 188 -9.23 3.83 1.40
N PHE A 189 -9.79 4.01 0.19
CA PHE A 189 -9.99 5.35 -0.37
C PHE A 189 -10.92 6.22 0.50
N ARG A 190 -11.70 5.60 1.41
CA ARG A 190 -12.61 6.30 2.31
C ARG A 190 -11.86 7.07 3.40
N SER A 191 -10.75 6.50 3.90
CA SER A 191 -9.88 7.13 4.90
C SER A 191 -8.72 7.88 4.27
N GLU A 192 -8.21 7.43 3.11
CA GLU A 192 -7.01 7.96 2.47
C GLU A 192 -7.32 8.97 1.34
N GLY A 193 -8.56 8.98 0.84
CA GLY A 193 -8.97 9.84 -0.28
C GLY A 193 -8.48 9.35 -1.64
N ILE A 194 -8.52 10.24 -2.63
CA ILE A 194 -8.05 9.99 -4.00
C ILE A 194 -6.82 10.85 -4.25
N SER A 195 -5.67 10.22 -4.46
CA SER A 195 -4.43 10.91 -4.78
C SER A 195 -4.33 11.23 -6.27
N PRO A 196 -3.89 12.45 -6.64
CA PRO A 196 -3.64 12.80 -8.03
C PRO A 196 -2.57 11.92 -8.67
N PRO A 197 -2.72 11.55 -9.96
CA PRO A 197 -1.72 10.79 -10.67
C PRO A 197 -0.34 11.47 -10.67
N GLY A 198 0.70 10.70 -10.36
CA GLY A 198 2.07 11.19 -10.32
C GLY A 198 2.53 11.75 -8.97
N TRP A 199 1.65 11.89 -7.99
CA TRP A 199 2.06 12.20 -6.62
C TRP A 199 2.73 11.01 -5.94
N PHE A 200 2.21 9.80 -6.22
CA PHE A 200 2.78 8.55 -5.74
C PHE A 200 3.24 7.72 -6.94
N TYR A 201 4.51 7.82 -7.27
CA TYR A 201 5.12 6.94 -8.26
C TYR A 201 6.06 5.98 -7.54
N MET A 202 5.72 4.69 -7.60
CA MET A 202 6.40 3.66 -6.83
C MET A 202 6.68 2.44 -7.69
N ASP A 203 7.95 2.17 -7.98
CA ASP A 203 8.41 0.88 -8.51
C ASP A 203 9.86 0.59 -8.14
N ALA A 204 10.31 -0.64 -8.35
CA ALA A 204 11.66 -1.09 -8.04
C ALA A 204 12.74 -0.30 -8.80
N MET A 205 12.47 0.03 -10.07
CA MET A 205 13.43 0.78 -10.90
C MET A 205 13.55 2.22 -10.44
N TYR A 206 12.46 2.84 -9.98
CA TYR A 206 12.47 4.18 -9.40
C TYR A 206 13.34 4.22 -8.13
N ILE A 207 13.14 3.27 -7.21
CA ILE A 207 13.94 3.16 -5.99
C ILE A 207 15.42 3.01 -6.36
N LYS A 208 15.74 2.08 -7.27
CA LYS A 208 17.11 1.84 -7.73
C LYS A 208 17.74 3.10 -8.32
N ARG A 209 17.06 3.79 -9.24
CA ARG A 209 17.59 5.00 -9.89
C ARG A 209 17.78 6.17 -8.93
N ILE A 210 16.87 6.37 -7.97
CA ILE A 210 17.04 7.38 -6.93
C ILE A 210 18.28 7.07 -6.09
N HIS A 211 18.43 5.81 -5.68
CA HIS A 211 19.56 5.41 -4.86
C HIS A 211 20.89 5.49 -5.62
N GLU A 212 20.95 5.04 -6.88
CA GLU A 212 22.15 5.16 -7.74
C GLU A 212 22.56 6.62 -7.97
N LYS A 213 21.59 7.55 -8.09
CA LYS A 213 21.88 8.96 -8.38
C LYS A 213 22.24 9.80 -7.16
N TYR A 214 21.61 9.53 -6.03
CA TYR A 214 21.70 10.38 -4.84
C TYR A 214 22.25 9.65 -3.60
N GLY A 215 22.40 8.35 -3.66
CA GLY A 215 22.88 7.47 -2.59
C GLY A 215 24.26 6.95 -2.84
N ASP A 216 24.59 5.90 -2.10
CA ASP A 216 25.87 5.22 -2.12
C ASP A 216 25.68 3.73 -1.82
N GLY A 217 26.17 2.86 -2.71
CA GLY A 217 26.03 1.41 -2.63
C GLY A 217 24.86 0.85 -3.43
N ASP A 218 24.47 -0.37 -3.11
CA ASP A 218 23.34 -1.09 -3.72
C ASP A 218 22.08 -1.05 -2.80
N LEU A 219 21.04 -1.78 -3.17
CA LEU A 219 19.81 -1.87 -2.37
C LEU A 219 19.90 -2.87 -1.20
N GLY A 220 21.03 -3.59 -1.06
CA GLY A 220 21.22 -4.59 -0.01
C GLY A 220 20.16 -5.68 -0.01
N ASN A 221 19.58 -5.96 1.17
CA ASN A 221 18.50 -6.93 1.32
C ASN A 221 17.09 -6.30 1.28
N LEU A 222 16.95 -5.05 0.78
CA LEU A 222 15.64 -4.45 0.60
C LEU A 222 14.81 -5.28 -0.37
N PRO A 223 13.65 -5.80 0.04
CA PRO A 223 12.75 -6.50 -0.89
C PRO A 223 12.17 -5.50 -1.88
N VAL A 224 12.38 -5.75 -3.16
CA VAL A 224 11.86 -4.89 -4.23
C VAL A 224 11.07 -5.70 -5.24
N LEU A 225 9.97 -5.13 -5.67
CA LEU A 225 9.03 -5.76 -6.59
C LEU A 225 9.52 -5.62 -8.04
N TRP A 226 10.38 -6.54 -8.48
CA TRP A 226 10.82 -6.61 -9.87
C TRP A 226 9.70 -7.10 -10.80
N LEU A 227 9.67 -6.58 -12.02
CA LEU A 227 8.61 -6.83 -12.98
C LEU A 227 8.42 -8.31 -13.33
N ASP A 228 9.49 -9.05 -13.52
CA ASP A 228 9.49 -10.48 -13.82
C ASP A 228 8.87 -11.30 -12.68
N LYS A 229 9.27 -11.00 -11.44
CA LYS A 229 8.73 -11.63 -10.25
C LYS A 229 7.25 -11.30 -10.07
N TRP A 230 6.87 -10.04 -10.28
CA TRP A 230 5.48 -9.61 -10.22
C TRP A 230 4.60 -10.32 -11.27
N ILE A 231 5.09 -10.41 -12.53
CA ILE A 231 4.38 -11.14 -13.60
C ILE A 231 4.18 -12.61 -13.19
N LYS A 232 5.22 -13.28 -12.66
CA LYS A 232 5.10 -14.65 -12.16
C LYS A 232 3.99 -14.79 -11.12
N TRP A 233 3.97 -13.93 -10.11
CA TRP A 233 3.00 -13.99 -9.03
C TRP A 233 1.55 -13.82 -9.48
N ILE A 234 1.28 -12.92 -10.43
CA ILE A 234 -0.09 -12.68 -10.90
C ILE A 234 -0.56 -13.66 -11.97
N THR A 235 0.37 -14.20 -12.79
CA THR A 235 0.00 -15.09 -13.92
C THR A 235 0.14 -16.56 -13.60
N ILE A 236 1.28 -16.96 -13.02
CA ILE A 236 1.59 -18.38 -12.70
C ILE A 236 1.03 -18.75 -11.35
N ASP A 237 1.40 -17.98 -10.31
CA ASP A 237 1.00 -18.25 -8.93
C ASP A 237 -0.45 -17.81 -8.67
N LYS A 238 -1.00 -16.94 -9.51
CA LYS A 238 -2.39 -16.44 -9.46
C LYS A 238 -2.73 -15.78 -8.11
N ILE A 239 -1.75 -15.07 -7.53
CA ILE A 239 -1.94 -14.34 -6.29
C ILE A 239 -2.79 -13.10 -6.57
N LYS A 240 -3.82 -12.89 -5.79
CA LYS A 240 -4.80 -11.81 -5.91
C LYS A 240 -4.75 -10.90 -4.69
N LYS A 241 -4.98 -9.61 -4.91
CA LYS A 241 -5.17 -8.63 -3.83
C LYS A 241 -6.64 -8.31 -3.64
N PHE A 242 -7.04 -8.20 -2.39
CA PHE A 242 -8.38 -7.80 -2.00
C PHE A 242 -8.33 -6.75 -0.88
N ARG A 243 -9.24 -5.77 -0.93
CA ARG A 243 -9.35 -4.68 0.04
C ARG A 243 -10.74 -4.68 0.64
N PRO A 244 -10.92 -5.31 1.80
CA PRO A 244 -12.23 -5.48 2.42
C PRO A 244 -12.76 -4.26 3.19
N LEU A 245 -11.93 -3.21 3.38
CA LEU A 245 -12.25 -2.01 4.17
C LEU A 245 -12.59 -0.79 3.32
#